data_7d5463884e80a63434bb34bd192ffe49
#
_entry.id   7d5463884e80a63434bb34bd192ffe49
#
_cell.length_a   1.000
_cell.length_b   1.000
_cell.length_c   1.000
_cell.angle_alpha   90.00
_cell.angle_beta   90.00
_cell.angle_gamma   90.00
#
_symmetry.space_group_name_H-M   'P 1'
#
loop_
_entity.id
_entity.type
_entity.pdbx_description
1 polymer ?
#
loop_
_entity_poly.entity_id
_entity_poly.type
_entity_poly.pdbx_seq_one_letter_code
_entity_poly.pdbx_strand_id
1 'polypeptide(L)'
;MVYRTLIGWMVGVVLVGMLGCGGKPDTAPTAKVTGTVTYKGQPAQRASVGFIPDGGPGGRPASGTTDASGKFTLTTFAPSDGAVPGKHKVVITEASGSSEPPPMPGMPGYKEKKSKFPAKYGNPQTTTLSAEVKPGGPNDFTFDMTD
;
A
#
# COMPACT_ATOMS: atom_id res chain seq x y z
N MET A 1 -50.00 7.98 67.13
CA MET A 1 -50.01 6.64 66.63
C MET A 1 -49.31 6.69 65.29
N VAL A 2 -48.32 5.95 65.15
CA VAL A 2 -47.10 6.19 64.37
C VAL A 2 -47.23 5.68 62.91
N TYR A 3 -47.22 6.58 61.95
CA TYR A 3 -47.08 6.19 60.56
C TYR A 3 -45.57 6.24 60.15
N ARG A 4 -44.97 5.08 59.96
CA ARG A 4 -43.63 4.97 59.40
C ARG A 4 -43.76 4.70 57.93
N THR A 5 -43.62 5.74 57.14
CA THR A 5 -43.49 5.69 55.67
C THR A 5 -42.09 5.20 55.30
N LEU A 6 -42.01 4.01 54.74
CA LEU A 6 -40.82 3.50 54.12
C LEU A 6 -40.75 4.01 52.70
N ILE A 7 -39.89 4.98 52.48
CA ILE A 7 -39.54 5.46 51.14
C ILE A 7 -38.51 4.48 50.55
N GLY A 8 -38.98 3.64 49.63
CA GLY A 8 -38.12 2.79 48.84
C GLY A 8 -37.35 3.60 47.81
N TRP A 9 -36.05 3.63 47.95
CA TRP A 9 -35.13 4.15 46.92
C TRP A 9 -35.01 3.12 45.81
N MET A 10 -35.65 3.40 44.68
CA MET A 10 -35.43 2.72 43.45
C MET A 10 -34.21 3.33 42.78
N VAL A 11 -33.06 2.73 42.98
CA VAL A 11 -31.84 3.04 42.21
C VAL A 11 -32.00 2.39 40.86
N GLY A 12 -32.40 3.16 39.86
CA GLY A 12 -32.42 2.77 38.47
C GLY A 12 -30.97 2.78 37.92
N VAL A 13 -30.37 1.60 37.81
CA VAL A 13 -29.12 1.44 37.09
C VAL A 13 -29.41 1.53 35.59
N VAL A 14 -29.19 2.71 35.03
CA VAL A 14 -29.16 2.90 33.58
C VAL A 14 -27.86 2.28 33.03
N LEU A 15 -27.98 1.06 32.56
CA LEU A 15 -26.93 0.38 31.84
C LEU A 15 -26.84 0.99 30.44
N VAL A 16 -26.03 2.04 30.29
CA VAL A 16 -25.67 2.59 28.96
C VAL A 16 -24.80 1.57 28.27
N GLY A 17 -25.44 0.72 27.44
CA GLY A 17 -24.77 -0.16 26.53
C GLY A 17 -24.04 0.69 25.49
N MET A 18 -22.72 0.84 25.64
CA MET A 18 -21.87 1.31 24.57
C MET A 18 -21.87 0.23 23.48
N LEU A 19 -22.74 0.39 22.48
CA LEU A 19 -22.57 -0.30 21.20
C LEU A 19 -21.30 0.27 20.57
N GLY A 20 -20.16 -0.37 20.87
CA GLY A 20 -18.94 -0.15 20.15
C GLY A 20 -19.18 -0.50 18.68
N CYS A 21 -19.18 0.49 17.81
CA CYS A 21 -19.06 0.31 16.38
C CYS A 21 -17.68 -0.29 16.09
N GLY A 22 -17.52 -1.58 16.34
CA GLY A 22 -16.44 -2.39 15.83
C GLY A 22 -16.72 -2.75 14.37
N GLY A 23 -16.79 -1.75 13.48
CA GLY A 23 -16.74 -1.99 12.06
C GLY A 23 -15.42 -2.65 11.77
N LYS A 24 -15.43 -3.92 11.33
CA LYS A 24 -14.25 -4.53 10.73
C LYS A 24 -13.81 -3.58 9.62
N PRO A 25 -12.52 -3.19 9.57
CA PRO A 25 -12.03 -2.42 8.44
C PRO A 25 -12.37 -3.26 7.19
N ASP A 26 -13.07 -2.63 6.25
CA ASP A 26 -13.46 -3.25 4.97
C ASP A 26 -12.21 -3.36 4.09
N THR A 27 -11.28 -4.22 4.53
CA THR A 27 -10.03 -4.49 3.84
C THR A 27 -10.27 -5.66 2.91
N ALA A 28 -10.16 -5.40 1.61
CA ALA A 28 -10.17 -6.47 0.62
C ALA A 28 -9.08 -7.49 0.97
N PRO A 29 -9.33 -8.79 0.73
CA PRO A 29 -8.32 -9.81 0.98
C PRO A 29 -7.09 -9.52 0.13
N THR A 30 -5.91 -9.61 0.74
CA THR A 30 -4.62 -9.46 0.06
C THR A 30 -3.95 -10.83 -0.10
N ALA A 31 -3.09 -10.94 -1.09
CA ALA A 31 -2.22 -12.08 -1.31
C ALA A 31 -0.77 -11.63 -1.26
N LYS A 32 0.07 -12.36 -0.54
CA LYS A 32 1.48 -12.04 -0.41
C LYS A 32 2.14 -11.95 -1.79
N VAL A 33 2.87 -10.88 -2.04
CA VAL A 33 3.58 -10.63 -3.29
C VAL A 33 5.03 -10.26 -2.98
N THR A 34 5.92 -11.00 -3.61
CA THR A 34 7.37 -10.75 -3.62
C THR A 34 7.87 -10.66 -5.04
N GLY A 35 9.06 -10.18 -5.22
CA GLY A 35 9.68 -10.22 -6.54
C GLY A 35 11.06 -9.58 -6.57
N THR A 36 11.63 -9.54 -7.78
CA THR A 36 12.94 -8.96 -8.04
C THR A 36 12.84 -7.98 -9.20
N VAL A 37 13.51 -6.86 -9.09
CA VAL A 37 13.64 -5.87 -10.17
C VAL A 37 15.09 -5.77 -10.59
N THR A 38 15.32 -5.85 -11.89
CA THR A 38 16.63 -5.63 -12.51
C THR A 38 16.56 -4.48 -13.51
N TYR A 39 17.66 -3.80 -13.69
CA TYR A 39 17.85 -2.79 -14.72
C TYR A 39 19.16 -3.03 -15.45
N LYS A 40 19.08 -3.29 -16.76
CA LYS A 40 20.25 -3.67 -17.58
C LYS A 40 21.03 -4.86 -17.01
N GLY A 41 20.30 -5.86 -16.48
CA GLY A 41 20.89 -7.05 -15.88
C GLY A 41 21.51 -6.87 -14.50
N GLN A 42 21.39 -5.68 -13.91
CA GLN A 42 21.85 -5.38 -12.55
C GLN A 42 20.67 -5.23 -11.59
N PRO A 43 20.79 -5.63 -10.32
CA PRO A 43 19.73 -5.40 -9.32
C PRO A 43 19.37 -3.91 -9.22
N ALA A 44 18.10 -3.60 -9.39
CA ALA A 44 17.58 -2.24 -9.24
C ALA A 44 17.41 -1.93 -7.76
N GLN A 45 18.43 -1.36 -7.15
CA GLN A 45 18.42 -0.98 -5.74
C GLN A 45 17.62 0.30 -5.51
N ARG A 46 16.89 0.37 -4.39
CA ARG A 46 16.09 1.53 -3.98
C ARG A 46 15.09 1.96 -5.07
N ALA A 47 14.52 0.98 -5.76
CA ALA A 47 13.40 1.20 -6.65
C ALA A 47 12.09 1.12 -5.87
N SER A 48 11.21 2.09 -6.09
CA SER A 48 9.83 2.02 -5.61
C SER A 48 9.00 1.28 -6.64
N VAL A 49 8.41 0.18 -6.24
CA VAL A 49 7.55 -0.67 -7.07
C VAL A 49 6.11 -0.42 -6.66
N GLY A 50 5.26 -0.02 -7.60
CA GLY A 50 3.84 0.19 -7.39
C GLY A 50 3.00 -0.76 -8.25
N PHE A 51 2.06 -1.45 -7.64
CA PHE A 51 1.05 -2.26 -8.31
C PHE A 51 -0.26 -1.48 -8.34
N ILE A 52 -0.66 -1.02 -9.50
CA ILE A 52 -1.87 -0.23 -9.72
C ILE A 52 -2.93 -1.14 -10.33
N PRO A 53 -4.08 -1.35 -9.68
CA PRO A 53 -5.14 -2.21 -10.20
C PRO A 53 -5.57 -1.77 -11.60
N ASP A 54 -5.60 -2.72 -12.54
CA ASP A 54 -6.02 -2.49 -13.92
C ASP A 54 -7.48 -2.94 -14.10
N GLY A 55 -8.38 -2.07 -13.71
CA GLY A 55 -9.81 -2.26 -13.93
C GLY A 55 -10.59 -2.81 -12.73
N GLY A 56 -11.45 -1.99 -12.20
CA GLY A 56 -12.47 -2.32 -11.22
C GLY A 56 -12.57 -1.28 -10.09
N PRO A 57 -13.78 -0.94 -9.66
CA PRO A 57 -13.98 -0.12 -8.47
C PRO A 57 -13.53 -0.90 -7.25
N GLY A 58 -12.68 -0.32 -6.43
CA GLY A 58 -12.24 -0.88 -5.15
C GLY A 58 -10.83 -1.47 -5.11
N GLY A 59 -10.10 -1.48 -6.22
CA GLY A 59 -8.69 -1.88 -6.22
C GLY A 59 -7.82 -0.85 -5.49
N ARG A 60 -7.12 -1.27 -4.45
CA ARG A 60 -6.13 -0.43 -3.77
C ARG A 60 -4.74 -0.68 -4.34
N PRO A 61 -3.97 0.38 -4.61
CA PRO A 61 -2.59 0.23 -5.01
C PRO A 61 -1.77 -0.42 -3.89
N ALA A 62 -0.87 -1.31 -4.28
CA ALA A 62 0.15 -1.85 -3.39
C ALA A 62 1.51 -1.26 -3.75
N SER A 63 2.38 -1.11 -2.77
CA SER A 63 3.72 -0.57 -2.99
C SER A 63 4.78 -1.32 -2.19
N GLY A 64 6.00 -1.29 -2.69
CA GLY A 64 7.17 -1.82 -2.01
C GLY A 64 8.43 -1.13 -2.50
N THR A 65 9.51 -1.31 -1.77
CA THR A 65 10.83 -0.78 -2.15
C THR A 65 11.80 -1.93 -2.27
N THR A 66 12.65 -1.91 -3.31
CA THR A 66 13.67 -2.92 -3.49
C THR A 66 14.85 -2.71 -2.54
N ASP A 67 15.38 -3.81 -2.06
CA ASP A 67 16.62 -3.87 -1.27
C ASP A 67 17.89 -3.78 -2.15
N ALA A 68 19.07 -4.02 -1.56
CA ALA A 68 20.34 -4.01 -2.25
C ALA A 68 20.47 -5.12 -3.32
N SER A 69 19.70 -6.19 -3.22
CA SER A 69 19.64 -7.29 -4.18
C SER A 69 18.53 -7.14 -5.22
N GLY A 70 17.81 -6.00 -5.22
CA GLY A 70 16.70 -5.74 -6.12
C GLY A 70 15.40 -6.44 -5.71
N LYS A 71 15.34 -7.08 -4.55
CA LYS A 71 14.15 -7.77 -4.06
C LYS A 71 13.19 -6.81 -3.38
N PHE A 72 11.88 -7.05 -3.57
CA PHE A 72 10.81 -6.28 -2.92
C PHE A 72 9.73 -7.19 -2.35
N THR A 73 9.01 -6.64 -1.38
CA THR A 73 7.76 -7.20 -0.86
C THR A 73 6.71 -6.10 -0.88
N LEU A 74 5.51 -6.41 -1.33
CA LEU A 74 4.43 -5.42 -1.41
C LEU A 74 3.67 -5.27 -0.09
N THR A 75 3.14 -4.08 0.08
CA THR A 75 2.28 -3.67 1.20
C THR A 75 1.08 -2.91 0.63
N THR A 76 -0.12 -3.22 1.11
CA THR A 76 -1.38 -2.52 0.76
C THR A 76 -2.01 -1.88 1.99
N PHE A 77 -2.34 -2.66 3.01
CA PHE A 77 -3.01 -2.22 4.24
C PHE A 77 -2.12 -2.39 5.47
N ALA A 78 -1.34 -3.45 5.51
CA ALA A 78 -0.45 -3.80 6.61
C ALA A 78 0.93 -4.22 6.07
N PRO A 79 2.00 -4.09 6.85
CA PRO A 79 3.35 -4.44 6.40
C PRO A 79 3.41 -5.85 5.82
N SER A 80 3.91 -5.95 4.59
CA SER A 80 4.12 -7.22 3.87
C SER A 80 2.85 -8.06 3.64
N ASP A 81 1.68 -7.45 3.63
CA ASP A 81 0.41 -8.12 3.35
C ASP A 81 0.21 -8.44 1.87
N GLY A 82 0.98 -7.81 0.99
CA GLY A 82 0.98 -8.03 -0.44
C GLY A 82 0.07 -7.09 -1.22
N ALA A 83 -0.70 -7.63 -2.17
CA ALA A 83 -1.62 -6.88 -3.02
C ALA A 83 -2.99 -7.55 -3.12
N VAL A 84 -4.01 -6.79 -3.45
CA VAL A 84 -5.34 -7.32 -3.74
C VAL A 84 -5.25 -8.22 -4.98
N PRO A 85 -5.86 -9.41 -4.98
CA PRO A 85 -5.88 -10.28 -6.15
C PRO A 85 -6.49 -9.61 -7.39
N GLY A 86 -5.90 -9.85 -8.55
CA GLY A 86 -6.34 -9.28 -9.82
C GLY A 86 -5.19 -8.82 -10.71
N LYS A 87 -5.54 -8.19 -11.82
CA LYS A 87 -4.58 -7.63 -12.77
C LYS A 87 -4.11 -6.26 -12.30
N HIS A 88 -2.82 -6.02 -12.39
CA HIS A 88 -2.16 -4.77 -12.01
C HIS A 88 -1.22 -4.29 -13.11
N LYS A 89 -1.18 -3.00 -13.31
CA LYS A 89 -0.07 -2.34 -13.99
C LYS A 89 1.04 -2.10 -12.99
N VAL A 90 2.26 -2.38 -13.39
CA VAL A 90 3.42 -2.24 -12.50
C VAL A 90 4.18 -0.99 -12.90
N VAL A 91 4.36 -0.08 -11.94
CA VAL A 91 5.16 1.12 -12.10
C VAL A 91 6.41 1.01 -11.25
N ILE A 92 7.53 1.46 -11.80
CA ILE A 92 8.82 1.42 -11.11
C ILE A 92 9.46 2.79 -11.22
N THR A 93 9.77 3.39 -10.07
CA THR A 93 10.43 4.68 -9.96
C THR A 93 11.60 4.59 -8.99
N GLU A 94 12.44 5.60 -8.95
CA GLU A 94 13.47 5.69 -7.90
C GLU A 94 12.82 6.06 -6.57
N ALA A 95 13.10 5.29 -5.51
CA ALA A 95 12.59 5.61 -4.18
C ALA A 95 13.25 6.91 -3.69
N SER A 96 12.44 7.90 -3.36
CA SER A 96 12.91 9.13 -2.73
C SER A 96 13.41 8.81 -1.32
N GLY A 97 14.70 9.05 -1.07
CA GLY A 97 15.31 8.79 0.23
C GLY A 97 14.98 9.84 1.30
N SER A 98 14.15 10.82 1.01
CA SER A 98 13.72 11.87 1.94
C SER A 98 12.22 11.82 2.16
N SER A 99 11.81 11.92 3.41
CA SER A 99 10.42 12.13 3.81
C SER A 99 9.93 13.55 3.51
N GLU A 100 10.81 14.44 3.07
CA GLU A 100 10.45 15.80 2.68
C GLU A 100 9.94 15.82 1.24
N PRO A 101 8.85 16.54 0.98
CA PRO A 101 8.38 16.72 -0.40
C PRO A 101 9.50 17.41 -1.21
N PRO A 102 9.75 16.97 -2.45
CA PRO A 102 10.76 17.59 -3.29
C PRO A 102 10.41 19.08 -3.51
N PRO A 103 11.39 19.97 -3.52
CA PRO A 103 11.13 21.37 -3.83
C PRO A 103 10.51 21.49 -5.21
N MET A 104 9.53 22.38 -5.34
CA MET A 104 8.83 22.61 -6.61
C MET A 104 9.71 23.38 -7.62
N PRO A 105 9.48 23.24 -8.93
CA PRO A 105 10.13 24.04 -9.94
C PRO A 105 10.01 25.55 -9.62
N GLY A 106 11.14 26.25 -9.61
CA GLY A 106 11.22 27.66 -9.27
C GLY A 106 11.58 27.99 -7.81
N MET A 107 11.64 26.99 -6.92
CA MET A 107 12.15 27.20 -5.56
C MET A 107 13.67 27.10 -5.48
N PRO A 108 14.33 27.88 -4.58
CA PRO A 108 15.76 27.72 -4.32
C PRO A 108 16.06 26.27 -3.89
N GLY A 109 17.03 25.65 -4.55
CA GLY A 109 17.41 24.26 -4.26
C GLY A 109 16.70 23.23 -5.15
N TYR A 110 15.78 23.62 -6.03
CA TYR A 110 15.24 22.72 -7.03
C TYR A 110 16.36 22.25 -7.98
N LYS A 111 16.59 20.96 -7.96
CA LYS A 111 17.42 20.27 -8.96
C LYS A 111 16.53 19.24 -9.65
N GLU A 112 16.43 19.32 -10.94
CA GLU A 112 15.75 18.29 -11.72
C GLU A 112 16.49 16.96 -11.52
N LYS A 113 15.87 16.08 -10.74
CA LYS A 113 16.44 14.78 -10.41
C LYS A 113 16.20 13.88 -11.61
N LYS A 114 17.22 13.67 -12.42
CA LYS A 114 17.16 12.64 -13.47
C LYS A 114 16.97 11.29 -12.79
N SER A 115 15.84 10.67 -13.05
CA SER A 115 15.57 9.31 -12.57
C SER A 115 16.63 8.36 -13.12
N LYS A 116 17.09 7.45 -12.26
CA LYS A 116 17.98 6.35 -12.64
C LYS A 116 17.33 5.39 -13.63
N PHE A 117 16.00 5.30 -13.57
CA PHE A 117 15.21 4.38 -14.38
C PHE A 117 14.47 5.10 -15.50
N PRO A 118 14.23 4.43 -16.64
CA PRO A 118 13.50 5.03 -17.75
C PRO A 118 12.10 5.49 -17.33
N ALA A 119 11.74 6.72 -17.71
CA ALA A 119 10.47 7.33 -17.33
C ALA A 119 9.24 6.53 -17.78
N LYS A 120 9.37 5.71 -18.84
CA LYS A 120 8.29 4.85 -19.33
C LYS A 120 7.73 3.90 -18.27
N TYR A 121 8.56 3.43 -17.33
CA TYR A 121 8.14 2.54 -16.26
C TYR A 121 7.51 3.27 -15.06
N GLY A 122 7.72 4.56 -14.95
CA GLY A 122 7.19 5.37 -13.84
C GLY A 122 5.74 5.82 -14.01
N ASN A 123 5.10 5.55 -15.15
CA ASN A 123 3.74 6.00 -15.44
C ASN A 123 2.87 4.81 -15.82
N PRO A 124 1.69 4.63 -15.19
CA PRO A 124 0.77 3.53 -15.48
C PRO A 124 0.20 3.56 -16.90
N GLN A 125 0.27 4.71 -17.58
CA GLN A 125 -0.18 4.84 -18.97
C GLN A 125 0.87 4.40 -19.99
N THR A 126 2.14 4.42 -19.63
CA THR A 126 3.25 4.10 -20.54
C THR A 126 4.01 2.83 -20.17
N THR A 127 3.81 2.32 -18.95
CA THR A 127 4.46 1.08 -18.51
C THR A 127 3.97 -0.11 -19.33
N THR A 128 4.90 -0.94 -19.73
CA THR A 128 4.63 -2.23 -20.35
C THR A 128 4.61 -3.38 -19.35
N LEU A 129 4.91 -3.07 -18.09
CA LEU A 129 4.96 -4.06 -17.03
C LEU A 129 3.57 -4.29 -16.45
N SER A 130 3.19 -5.55 -16.35
CA SER A 130 1.94 -5.98 -15.73
C SER A 130 2.15 -7.22 -14.88
N ALA A 131 1.29 -7.42 -13.91
CA ALA A 131 1.29 -8.61 -13.05
C ALA A 131 -0.15 -9.02 -12.74
N GLU A 132 -0.37 -10.30 -12.60
CA GLU A 132 -1.65 -10.86 -12.12
C GLU A 132 -1.42 -11.52 -10.77
N VAL A 133 -2.00 -10.93 -9.72
CA VAL A 133 -1.92 -11.45 -8.36
C VAL A 133 -3.02 -12.50 -8.17
N LYS A 134 -2.62 -13.71 -7.81
CA LYS A 134 -3.54 -14.84 -7.59
C LYS A 134 -3.83 -15.00 -6.10
N PRO A 135 -5.10 -15.22 -5.72
CA PRO A 135 -5.44 -15.51 -4.34
C PRO A 135 -4.79 -16.82 -3.90
N GLY A 136 -4.05 -16.81 -2.78
CA GLY A 136 -3.46 -18.02 -2.17
C GLY A 136 -2.33 -18.69 -2.97
N GLY A 137 -1.88 -18.08 -4.07
CA GLY A 137 -0.79 -18.62 -4.90
C GLY A 137 0.58 -18.02 -4.55
N PRO A 138 1.65 -18.63 -5.03
CA PRO A 138 2.95 -17.99 -5.03
C PRO A 138 2.91 -16.82 -6.04
N ASN A 139 3.00 -15.59 -5.55
CA ASN A 139 3.08 -14.39 -6.37
C ASN A 139 4.50 -13.82 -6.27
N ASP A 140 5.42 -14.45 -7.00
CA ASP A 140 6.80 -14.00 -7.12
C ASP A 140 7.05 -13.54 -8.56
N PHE A 141 7.40 -12.27 -8.71
CA PHE A 141 7.54 -11.63 -10.02
C PHE A 141 8.97 -11.15 -10.26
N THR A 142 9.42 -11.29 -11.50
CA THR A 142 10.68 -10.71 -11.93
C THR A 142 10.41 -9.67 -13.00
N PHE A 143 10.90 -8.46 -12.78
CA PHE A 143 10.79 -7.35 -13.73
C PHE A 143 12.18 -6.93 -14.19
N ASP A 144 12.40 -7.01 -15.49
CA ASP A 144 13.65 -6.54 -16.11
C ASP A 144 13.39 -5.25 -16.89
N MET A 145 14.03 -4.17 -16.47
CA MET A 145 13.92 -2.87 -17.12
C MET A 145 15.06 -2.68 -18.11
N THR A 146 14.68 -2.22 -19.29
CA THR A 146 15.61 -1.83 -20.36
C THR A 146 15.31 -0.41 -20.82
N ASP A 147 16.26 0.24 -21.49
CA ASP A 147 16.07 1.59 -22.06
C ASP A 147 14.95 1.66 -23.10
#